data_5d3b8f1e81db948690dc1fca8f08c6fb
#
_entry.id   5d3b8f1e81db948690dc1fca8f08c6fb
#
_cell.length_a   1.000
_cell.length_b   1.000
_cell.length_c   1.000
_cell.angle_alpha   90.00
_cell.angle_beta   90.00
_cell.angle_gamma   90.00
#
_symmetry.space_group_name_H-M   'P 1'
#
loop_
_entity.id
_entity.type
_entity.pdbx_description
1 polymer ?
#
loop_
_entity_poly.entity_id
_entity_poly.type
_entity_poly.pdbx_seq_one_letter_code
_entity_poly.pdbx_strand_id
1 'polypeptide(L)'
;GALHLDRRTARLCRDIALCLRRIAHGSAVTLEHRLRWQRWMTRTRAVDEHLKDLFMNGIPTPDGGKFGGKGFRSTWQEAVACCATAMVRAVDLPERDRSLADVVAPMIRDVGLALAMGQTPLEIFAAQMGKSGSFMDGGHVGHGGRDLHVGNWDKRILPPSAPLPIASATTTGIALAANRLEIPRFHLAPVGEGCSSSGECWEAMNFAGARGLPISFMIQNNQIALDTFVTGQSGVETFGDKGHAMGMPAWTMDGSDPGLFYASTAVAREFATSGGGPTLIHVETMRGCGHAHHHDDLYLGAASG
;
A
#
# COMPACT_ATOMS: atom_id res chain seq x y z
N GLY A 1 -14.14 13.40 -23.83
CA GLY A 1 -13.64 13.75 -22.53
C GLY A 1 -14.36 13.06 -21.39
N ALA A 2 -15.12 13.80 -20.57
CA ALA A 2 -15.76 13.31 -19.34
C ALA A 2 -16.68 12.09 -19.57
N LEU A 3 -17.52 12.12 -20.61
CA LEU A 3 -18.43 11.01 -20.94
C LEU A 3 -17.72 9.69 -21.25
N HIS A 4 -16.51 9.76 -21.81
CA HIS A 4 -15.70 8.57 -22.10
C HIS A 4 -15.08 8.00 -20.81
N LEU A 5 -14.63 8.87 -19.93
CA LEU A 5 -14.08 8.50 -18.63
C LEU A 5 -15.15 7.83 -17.76
N ASP A 6 -16.37 8.38 -17.70
CA ASP A 6 -17.49 7.80 -16.97
C ASP A 6 -17.83 6.39 -17.47
N ARG A 7 -17.80 6.18 -18.79
CA ARG A 7 -18.02 4.85 -19.39
C ARG A 7 -16.93 3.85 -18.98
N ARG A 8 -15.67 4.28 -18.94
CA ARG A 8 -14.55 3.42 -18.49
C ARG A 8 -14.72 3.05 -17.03
N THR A 9 -14.96 4.03 -16.16
CA THR A 9 -15.23 3.80 -14.73
C THR A 9 -16.41 2.86 -14.53
N ALA A 10 -17.54 3.11 -15.18
CA ALA A 10 -18.72 2.27 -15.09
C ALA A 10 -18.48 0.82 -15.56
N ARG A 11 -17.64 0.62 -16.57
CA ARG A 11 -17.22 -0.71 -17.02
C ARG A 11 -16.42 -1.41 -15.92
N LEU A 12 -15.39 -0.77 -15.39
CA LEU A 12 -14.54 -1.35 -14.35
C LEU A 12 -15.34 -1.67 -13.07
N CYS A 13 -16.27 -0.81 -12.68
CA CYS A 13 -17.17 -1.07 -11.55
C CYS A 13 -18.06 -2.33 -11.79
N ARG A 14 -18.56 -2.53 -13.03
CA ARG A 14 -19.27 -3.77 -13.38
C ARG A 14 -18.37 -5.00 -13.31
N ASP A 15 -17.13 -4.89 -13.79
CA ASP A 15 -16.16 -5.99 -13.75
C ASP A 15 -15.81 -6.35 -12.31
N ILE A 16 -15.65 -5.36 -11.41
CA ILE A 16 -15.49 -5.56 -9.96
C ILE A 16 -16.71 -6.29 -9.37
N ALA A 17 -17.93 -5.83 -9.68
CA ALA A 17 -19.15 -6.47 -9.19
C ALA A 17 -19.29 -7.92 -9.67
N LEU A 18 -18.90 -8.22 -10.92
CA LEU A 18 -18.84 -9.58 -11.44
C LEU A 18 -17.79 -10.43 -10.71
N CYS A 19 -16.62 -9.86 -10.44
CA CYS A 19 -15.57 -10.53 -9.65
C CYS A 19 -16.08 -10.88 -8.24
N LEU A 20 -16.75 -9.93 -7.56
CA LEU A 20 -17.33 -10.17 -6.24
C LEU A 20 -18.39 -11.29 -6.25
N ARG A 21 -19.27 -11.34 -7.27
CA ARG A 21 -20.21 -12.44 -7.42
C ARG A 21 -19.48 -13.79 -7.57
N ARG A 22 -18.41 -13.83 -8.36
CA ARG A 22 -17.59 -15.04 -8.52
C ARG A 22 -16.89 -15.44 -7.21
N ILE A 23 -16.48 -14.47 -6.38
CA ILE A 23 -15.95 -14.73 -5.03
C ILE A 23 -17.03 -15.36 -4.16
N ALA A 24 -18.26 -14.78 -4.15
CA ALA A 24 -19.36 -15.30 -3.37
C ALA A 24 -19.74 -16.73 -3.74
N HIS A 25 -19.68 -17.06 -5.06
CA HIS A 25 -19.94 -18.41 -5.56
C HIS A 25 -18.70 -19.34 -5.50
N GLY A 26 -17.58 -18.90 -4.92
CA GLY A 26 -16.37 -19.72 -4.75
C GLY A 26 -15.58 -19.97 -6.03
N SER A 27 -15.92 -19.31 -7.15
CA SER A 27 -15.29 -19.56 -8.45
C SER A 27 -14.07 -18.65 -8.75
N ALA A 28 -13.91 -17.53 -8.04
CA ALA A 28 -12.76 -16.62 -8.23
C ALA A 28 -11.73 -16.74 -7.10
N VAL A 29 -12.17 -17.12 -5.90
CA VAL A 29 -11.32 -17.20 -4.69
C VAL A 29 -11.59 -18.54 -4.02
N THR A 30 -10.55 -19.34 -3.89
CA THR A 30 -10.61 -20.65 -3.22
C THR A 30 -10.63 -20.48 -1.70
N LEU A 31 -10.97 -21.57 -0.98
CA LEU A 31 -10.83 -21.62 0.48
C LEU A 31 -9.38 -21.30 0.92
N GLU A 32 -8.39 -21.80 0.15
CA GLU A 32 -6.98 -21.50 0.44
C GLU A 32 -6.67 -20.00 0.39
N HIS A 33 -7.20 -19.27 -0.60
CA HIS A 33 -7.06 -17.82 -0.67
C HIS A 33 -7.68 -17.13 0.55
N ARG A 34 -8.88 -17.54 0.96
CA ARG A 34 -9.57 -16.97 2.14
C ARG A 34 -8.79 -17.22 3.44
N LEU A 35 -8.26 -18.44 3.62
CA LEU A 35 -7.39 -18.77 4.74
C LEU A 35 -6.08 -17.99 4.71
N ARG A 36 -5.53 -17.72 3.52
CA ARG A 36 -4.34 -16.89 3.33
C ARG A 36 -4.64 -15.43 3.72
N TRP A 37 -5.76 -14.87 3.33
CA TRP A 37 -6.21 -13.53 3.75
C TRP A 37 -6.31 -13.44 5.27
N GLN A 38 -7.01 -14.40 5.89
CA GLN A 38 -7.11 -14.47 7.34
C GLN A 38 -5.73 -14.51 8.01
N ARG A 39 -4.81 -15.34 7.50
CA ARG A 39 -3.44 -15.42 8.03
C ARG A 39 -2.68 -14.11 7.86
N TRP A 40 -2.81 -13.42 6.73
CA TRP A 40 -2.15 -12.13 6.50
C TRP A 40 -2.68 -11.06 7.45
N MET A 41 -3.99 -10.90 7.56
CA MET A 41 -4.59 -9.93 8.46
C MET A 41 -4.23 -10.20 9.92
N THR A 42 -4.35 -11.46 10.39
CA THR A 42 -3.97 -11.84 11.75
C THR A 42 -2.48 -11.63 12.02
N ARG A 43 -1.62 -11.98 11.05
CA ARG A 43 -0.17 -11.78 11.18
C ARG A 43 0.18 -10.29 11.19
N THR A 44 -0.48 -9.47 10.38
CA THR A 44 -0.31 -8.01 10.38
C THR A 44 -0.61 -7.45 11.75
N ARG A 45 -1.77 -7.80 12.33
CA ARG A 45 -2.15 -7.36 13.66
C ARG A 45 -1.12 -7.78 14.70
N ALA A 46 -0.69 -9.03 14.69
CA ALA A 46 0.31 -9.53 15.64
C ALA A 46 1.67 -8.82 15.49
N VAL A 47 2.11 -8.54 14.26
CA VAL A 47 3.34 -7.78 14.01
C VAL A 47 3.21 -6.34 14.48
N ASP A 48 2.10 -5.68 14.16
CA ASP A 48 1.84 -4.30 14.57
C ASP A 48 1.82 -4.15 16.10
N GLU A 49 1.15 -5.05 16.81
CA GLU A 49 1.09 -5.01 18.28
C GLU A 49 2.48 -5.29 18.91
N HIS A 50 3.23 -6.23 18.34
CA HIS A 50 4.58 -6.49 18.84
C HIS A 50 5.56 -5.33 18.56
N LEU A 51 5.44 -4.66 17.40
CA LEU A 51 6.19 -3.44 17.11
C LEU A 51 5.84 -2.31 18.08
N LYS A 52 4.56 -2.18 18.45
CA LYS A 52 4.13 -1.23 19.50
C LYS A 52 4.83 -1.53 20.82
N ASP A 53 4.81 -2.79 21.24
CA ASP A 53 5.44 -3.20 22.50
C ASP A 53 6.95 -2.90 22.50
N LEU A 54 7.64 -3.21 21.39
CA LEU A 54 9.05 -2.89 21.22
C LEU A 54 9.30 -1.39 21.21
N PHE A 55 8.44 -0.61 20.57
CA PHE A 55 8.56 0.85 20.53
C PHE A 55 8.36 1.45 21.92
N MET A 56 7.31 1.06 22.64
CA MET A 56 6.97 1.64 23.95
C MET A 56 7.98 1.24 25.03
N ASN A 57 8.45 0.01 25.03
CA ASN A 57 9.38 -0.50 26.05
C ASN A 57 10.85 -0.25 25.67
N GLY A 58 11.16 -0.15 24.42
CA GLY A 58 12.51 -0.12 23.86
C GLY A 58 13.27 -1.43 24.04
N ILE A 59 14.30 -1.62 23.24
CA ILE A 59 15.28 -2.71 23.44
C ILE A 59 16.59 -2.13 24.00
N PRO A 60 17.26 -2.83 24.94
CA PRO A 60 18.53 -2.36 25.46
C PRO A 60 19.57 -2.16 24.35
N THR A 61 20.33 -1.09 24.42
CA THR A 61 21.47 -0.82 23.56
C THR A 61 22.78 -1.06 24.30
N PRO A 62 23.89 -1.34 23.60
CA PRO A 62 25.18 -1.64 24.25
C PRO A 62 25.73 -0.53 25.16
N ASP A 63 25.32 0.72 24.91
CA ASP A 63 25.67 1.91 25.69
C ASP A 63 24.77 2.14 26.92
N GLY A 64 23.88 1.17 27.20
CA GLY A 64 22.95 1.23 28.34
C GLY A 64 21.68 2.03 28.11
N GLY A 65 21.49 2.53 26.89
CA GLY A 65 20.26 3.20 26.48
C GLY A 65 19.16 2.21 26.07
N LYS A 66 18.09 2.77 25.48
CA LYS A 66 17.00 1.99 24.87
C LYS A 66 16.70 2.53 23.48
N PHE A 67 16.41 1.64 22.54
CA PHE A 67 15.99 1.96 21.19
C PHE A 67 14.60 1.38 20.90
N GLY A 68 13.64 2.23 20.54
CA GLY A 68 12.25 1.84 20.31
C GLY A 68 11.91 1.55 18.85
N GLY A 69 12.83 1.84 17.92
CA GLY A 69 12.54 1.67 16.48
C GLY A 69 11.60 2.72 15.92
N LYS A 70 10.87 2.38 14.87
CA LYS A 70 9.89 3.23 14.21
C LYS A 70 8.47 2.73 14.52
N GLY A 71 7.51 3.66 14.62
CA GLY A 71 6.24 3.30 15.23
C GLY A 71 5.00 3.77 14.47
N PHE A 72 4.57 2.98 13.48
CA PHE A 72 3.30 3.19 12.77
C PHE A 72 2.58 1.87 12.63
N ARG A 73 1.25 1.88 12.76
CA ARG A 73 0.41 0.69 12.71
C ARG A 73 -0.73 0.86 11.71
N SER A 74 -1.25 -0.28 11.25
CA SER A 74 -2.41 -0.35 10.35
C SER A 74 -3.64 -0.99 11.02
N THR A 75 -3.77 -0.83 12.33
CA THR A 75 -4.90 -1.39 13.08
C THR A 75 -6.24 -0.97 12.44
N TRP A 76 -7.07 -1.97 12.10
CA TRP A 76 -8.31 -1.93 11.33
C TRP A 76 -8.15 -1.69 9.81
N GLN A 77 -6.92 -1.66 9.30
CA GLN A 77 -6.63 -1.47 7.87
C GLN A 77 -5.89 -2.68 7.27
N GLU A 78 -5.91 -3.84 7.95
CA GLU A 78 -5.16 -5.03 7.57
C GLU A 78 -5.63 -5.65 6.24
N ALA A 79 -6.87 -5.38 5.83
CA ALA A 79 -7.46 -5.93 4.61
C ALA A 79 -6.72 -5.53 3.33
N VAL A 80 -5.92 -4.45 3.34
CA VAL A 80 -5.07 -4.05 2.22
C VAL A 80 -4.10 -5.16 1.78
N ALA A 81 -3.70 -6.05 2.68
CA ALA A 81 -2.88 -7.22 2.38
C ALA A 81 -3.49 -8.11 1.29
N CYS A 82 -4.82 -8.11 1.15
CA CYS A 82 -5.53 -8.97 0.20
C CYS A 82 -5.32 -8.56 -1.26
N CYS A 83 -4.86 -7.32 -1.54
CA CYS A 83 -4.40 -6.89 -2.85
C CYS A 83 -3.37 -7.85 -3.47
N ALA A 84 -2.46 -8.37 -2.64
CA ALA A 84 -1.37 -9.24 -3.08
C ALA A 84 -1.84 -10.54 -3.75
N THR A 85 -3.07 -10.99 -3.49
CA THR A 85 -3.64 -12.17 -4.16
C THR A 85 -3.94 -11.91 -5.64
N ALA A 86 -4.18 -10.66 -6.01
CA ALA A 86 -4.44 -10.25 -7.40
C ALA A 86 -3.15 -9.88 -8.15
N MET A 87 -2.00 -9.88 -7.48
CA MET A 87 -0.71 -9.48 -8.03
C MET A 87 0.17 -10.68 -8.34
N VAL A 88 1.06 -10.53 -9.31
CA VAL A 88 2.16 -11.46 -9.57
C VAL A 88 3.30 -11.16 -8.60
N ARG A 89 3.44 -11.96 -7.56
CA ARG A 89 4.45 -11.74 -6.51
C ARG A 89 5.78 -12.38 -6.89
N ALA A 90 6.89 -11.70 -6.61
CA ALA A 90 8.23 -12.21 -6.89
C ALA A 90 8.53 -13.54 -6.19
N VAL A 91 7.95 -13.76 -5.00
CA VAL A 91 8.14 -15.00 -4.23
C VAL A 91 7.43 -16.22 -4.80
N ASP A 92 6.49 -16.03 -5.72
CA ASP A 92 5.78 -17.11 -6.42
C ASP A 92 6.47 -17.47 -7.74
N LEU A 93 7.49 -16.72 -8.16
CA LEU A 93 8.18 -16.90 -9.43
C LEU A 93 9.57 -17.54 -9.23
N PRO A 94 10.05 -18.33 -10.21
CA PRO A 94 11.44 -18.70 -10.29
C PRO A 94 12.36 -17.46 -10.29
N GLU A 95 13.55 -17.57 -9.77
CA GLU A 95 14.48 -16.44 -9.61
C GLU A 95 14.71 -15.68 -10.92
N ARG A 96 14.91 -16.39 -12.03
CA ARG A 96 15.10 -15.82 -13.37
C ARG A 96 13.91 -14.95 -13.84
N ASP A 97 12.70 -15.22 -13.35
CA ASP A 97 11.46 -14.57 -13.78
C ASP A 97 10.98 -13.49 -12.80
N ARG A 98 11.67 -13.30 -11.66
CA ARG A 98 11.31 -12.30 -10.64
C ARG A 98 11.30 -10.87 -11.19
N SER A 99 12.02 -10.62 -12.27
CA SER A 99 11.98 -9.35 -12.98
C SER A 99 10.61 -9.04 -13.57
N LEU A 100 9.74 -10.02 -13.76
CA LEU A 100 8.38 -9.88 -14.31
C LEU A 100 7.33 -9.63 -13.23
N ALA A 101 7.67 -9.77 -11.96
CA ALA A 101 6.73 -9.57 -10.86
C ALA A 101 6.24 -8.13 -10.77
N ASP A 102 5.00 -7.97 -10.32
CA ASP A 102 4.39 -6.68 -10.06
C ASP A 102 5.12 -5.94 -8.92
N VAL A 103 5.06 -4.62 -8.94
CA VAL A 103 5.71 -3.76 -7.94
C VAL A 103 4.67 -3.15 -7.02
N VAL A 104 4.98 -3.10 -5.74
CA VAL A 104 4.18 -2.38 -4.75
C VAL A 104 5.04 -1.37 -4.00
N ALA A 105 4.47 -0.19 -3.73
CA ALA A 105 5.07 0.84 -2.91
C ALA A 105 4.21 1.06 -1.64
N PRO A 106 4.27 0.16 -0.66
CA PRO A 106 3.44 0.26 0.53
C PRO A 106 3.72 1.54 1.30
N MET A 107 2.72 2.09 1.96
CA MET A 107 2.95 3.15 2.95
C MET A 107 3.71 2.57 4.15
N ILE A 108 4.28 3.45 4.96
CA ILE A 108 4.99 3.06 6.18
C ILE A 108 4.13 2.21 7.12
N ARG A 109 2.81 2.41 7.12
CA ARG A 109 1.83 1.67 7.91
C ARG A 109 1.34 0.38 7.25
N ASP A 110 1.61 0.18 5.95
CA ASP A 110 1.10 -0.98 5.19
C ASP A 110 1.97 -2.22 5.36
N VAL A 111 2.37 -2.52 6.60
CA VAL A 111 3.15 -3.70 6.95
C VAL A 111 2.48 -4.99 6.44
N GLY A 112 1.14 -5.04 6.48
CA GLY A 112 0.37 -6.17 5.98
C GLY A 112 0.56 -6.42 4.48
N LEU A 113 0.64 -5.37 3.69
CA LEU A 113 0.89 -5.50 2.25
C LEU A 113 2.32 -6.00 1.98
N ALA A 114 3.31 -5.52 2.74
CA ALA A 114 4.68 -6.00 2.65
C ALA A 114 4.80 -7.49 3.03
N LEU A 115 4.12 -7.92 4.11
CA LEU A 115 4.01 -9.33 4.52
C LEU A 115 3.36 -10.18 3.42
N ALA A 116 2.28 -9.69 2.82
CA ALA A 116 1.56 -10.41 1.78
C ALA A 116 2.37 -10.52 0.48
N MET A 117 3.21 -9.53 0.18
CA MET A 117 4.16 -9.57 -0.95
C MET A 117 5.38 -10.45 -0.68
N GLY A 118 5.52 -10.98 0.53
CA GLY A 118 6.50 -12.03 0.84
C GLY A 118 7.60 -11.62 1.83
N GLN A 119 7.57 -10.41 2.41
CA GLN A 119 8.45 -10.14 3.55
C GLN A 119 8.07 -10.98 4.76
N THR A 120 9.06 -11.41 5.50
CA THR A 120 8.86 -12.13 6.75
C THR A 120 8.74 -11.16 7.93
N PRO A 121 8.11 -11.55 9.05
CA PRO A 121 8.12 -10.74 10.26
C PRO A 121 9.54 -10.37 10.72
N LEU A 122 10.50 -11.30 10.58
CA LEU A 122 11.89 -11.03 10.94
C LEU A 122 12.51 -9.90 10.11
N GLU A 123 12.27 -9.89 8.80
CA GLU A 123 12.76 -8.81 7.91
C GLU A 123 12.14 -7.45 8.30
N ILE A 124 10.87 -7.45 8.67
CA ILE A 124 10.17 -6.24 9.13
C ILE A 124 10.75 -5.76 10.46
N PHE A 125 10.88 -6.64 11.45
CA PHE A 125 11.48 -6.29 12.74
C PHE A 125 12.93 -5.84 12.59
N ALA A 126 13.72 -6.52 11.76
CA ALA A 126 15.11 -6.14 11.51
C ALA A 126 15.23 -4.72 10.95
N ALA A 127 14.38 -4.33 9.98
CA ALA A 127 14.35 -2.99 9.44
C ALA A 127 13.85 -1.97 10.47
N GLN A 128 12.67 -2.19 11.06
CA GLN A 128 12.03 -1.27 12.00
C GLN A 128 12.88 -1.02 13.27
N MET A 129 13.63 -2.02 13.69
CA MET A 129 14.52 -1.94 14.87
C MET A 129 15.98 -1.59 14.51
N GLY A 130 16.27 -1.17 13.27
CA GLY A 130 17.59 -0.74 12.84
C GLY A 130 18.68 -1.80 12.96
N LYS A 131 18.33 -3.09 12.81
CA LYS A 131 19.29 -4.19 12.93
C LYS A 131 20.15 -4.35 11.67
N SER A 132 21.40 -4.75 11.87
CA SER A 132 22.29 -5.12 10.76
C SER A 132 21.75 -6.32 10.00
N GLY A 133 22.03 -6.36 8.68
CA GLY A 133 21.59 -7.44 7.80
C GLY A 133 20.12 -7.33 7.37
N SER A 134 19.42 -6.25 7.70
CA SER A 134 18.14 -5.95 7.07
C SER A 134 18.33 -5.50 5.63
N PHE A 135 17.32 -5.65 4.77
CA PHE A 135 17.36 -5.13 3.39
C PHE A 135 17.48 -3.59 3.31
N MET A 136 17.28 -2.92 4.43
CA MET A 136 17.41 -1.47 4.57
C MET A 136 18.72 -1.07 5.26
N ASP A 137 19.67 -2.00 5.38
CA ASP A 137 20.98 -1.76 5.98
C ASP A 137 21.99 -1.28 4.92
N GLY A 138 22.29 0.01 4.92
CA GLY A 138 23.31 0.59 4.05
C GLY A 138 24.75 0.35 4.51
N GLY A 139 24.96 -0.28 5.66
CA GLY A 139 26.26 -0.48 6.28
C GLY A 139 27.23 -1.35 5.48
N HIS A 140 26.73 -2.20 4.58
CA HIS A 140 27.56 -3.05 3.72
C HIS A 140 28.39 -2.27 2.70
N VAL A 141 28.04 -1.01 2.42
CA VAL A 141 28.85 -0.09 1.58
C VAL A 141 29.79 0.80 2.40
N GLY A 142 29.84 0.61 3.72
CA GLY A 142 30.78 1.27 4.61
C GLY A 142 30.45 2.70 5.04
N HIS A 143 29.39 3.32 4.51
CA HIS A 143 29.07 4.73 4.73
C HIS A 143 27.60 5.01 5.00
N GLY A 144 26.76 3.99 5.06
CA GLY A 144 25.31 4.14 5.24
C GLY A 144 24.86 3.95 6.69
N GLY A 145 23.83 4.68 7.08
CA GLY A 145 23.02 4.34 8.24
C GLY A 145 22.06 3.19 7.92
N ARG A 146 21.21 2.87 8.89
CA ARG A 146 20.12 1.91 8.71
C ARG A 146 18.83 2.67 8.58
N ASP A 147 18.10 2.47 7.48
CA ASP A 147 16.76 3.01 7.33
C ASP A 147 15.76 2.09 8.06
N LEU A 148 14.83 2.70 8.79
CA LEU A 148 13.81 1.99 9.57
C LEU A 148 12.53 1.71 8.76
N HIS A 149 12.48 2.10 7.50
CA HIS A 149 11.37 1.75 6.62
C HIS A 149 11.46 0.30 6.15
N VAL A 150 10.31 -0.27 5.82
CA VAL A 150 10.20 -1.65 5.36
C VAL A 150 10.23 -1.68 3.83
N GLY A 151 11.17 -2.40 3.25
CA GLY A 151 11.29 -2.56 1.81
C GLY A 151 12.19 -3.75 1.46
N ASN A 152 12.01 -4.29 0.26
CA ASN A 152 12.83 -5.37 -0.26
C ASN A 152 12.66 -5.44 -1.78
N TRP A 153 13.64 -4.94 -2.53
CA TRP A 153 13.54 -4.90 -3.97
C TRP A 153 13.52 -6.29 -4.63
N ASP A 154 14.15 -7.30 -4.03
CA ASP A 154 14.11 -8.67 -4.54
C ASP A 154 12.68 -9.23 -4.53
N LYS A 155 11.82 -8.71 -3.64
CA LYS A 155 10.40 -9.02 -3.54
C LYS A 155 9.50 -7.99 -4.24
N ARG A 156 10.10 -7.04 -4.98
CA ARG A 156 9.40 -5.95 -5.65
C ARG A 156 8.59 -5.05 -4.73
N ILE A 157 9.10 -4.86 -3.53
CA ILE A 157 8.55 -3.96 -2.52
C ILE A 157 9.45 -2.74 -2.46
N LEU A 158 8.96 -1.61 -2.99
CA LEU A 158 9.66 -0.33 -2.91
C LEU A 158 9.52 0.20 -1.48
N PRO A 159 10.61 0.56 -0.80
CA PRO A 159 10.50 1.13 0.53
C PRO A 159 9.78 2.49 0.48
N PRO A 160 8.88 2.78 1.45
CA PRO A 160 8.36 4.12 1.63
C PRO A 160 9.48 5.09 1.99
N SER A 161 9.28 6.36 1.71
CA SER A 161 10.19 7.44 2.14
C SER A 161 9.53 8.31 3.20
N ALA A 162 10.34 8.91 4.08
CA ALA A 162 9.84 9.86 5.07
C ALA A 162 9.25 11.12 4.42
N PRO A 163 9.86 11.72 3.38
CA PRO A 163 9.20 12.73 2.56
C PRO A 163 8.06 12.09 1.76
N LEU A 164 6.85 12.21 2.25
CA LEU A 164 5.66 11.73 1.56
C LEU A 164 5.26 12.73 0.46
N PRO A 165 4.80 12.28 -0.68
CA PRO A 165 4.61 10.93 -1.23
C PRO A 165 5.64 10.53 -2.30
N ILE A 166 6.92 10.73 -2.05
CA ILE A 166 8.00 10.43 -3.02
C ILE A 166 7.90 9.00 -3.58
N ALA A 167 7.44 8.05 -2.78
CA ALA A 167 7.22 6.68 -3.24
C ALA A 167 6.25 6.59 -4.43
N SER A 168 5.22 7.44 -4.50
CA SER A 168 4.29 7.49 -5.64
C SER A 168 4.99 7.95 -6.92
N ALA A 169 5.81 9.03 -6.83
CA ALA A 169 6.57 9.53 -7.97
C ALA A 169 7.62 8.52 -8.43
N THR A 170 8.33 7.87 -7.50
CA THR A 170 9.31 6.82 -7.81
C THR A 170 8.64 5.63 -8.49
N THR A 171 7.48 5.18 -7.97
CA THR A 171 6.73 4.07 -8.57
C THR A 171 6.25 4.43 -9.98
N THR A 172 5.85 5.67 -10.22
CA THR A 172 5.48 6.17 -11.55
C THR A 172 6.67 6.12 -12.51
N GLY A 173 7.87 6.48 -12.05
CA GLY A 173 9.12 6.33 -12.82
C GLY A 173 9.45 4.87 -13.16
N ILE A 174 9.26 3.96 -12.20
CA ILE A 174 9.43 2.51 -12.42
C ILE A 174 8.40 1.98 -13.43
N ALA A 175 7.14 2.45 -13.35
CA ALA A 175 6.10 2.11 -14.31
C ALA A 175 6.41 2.62 -15.71
N LEU A 176 6.97 3.83 -15.84
CA LEU A 176 7.46 4.35 -17.11
C LEU A 176 8.57 3.47 -17.70
N ALA A 177 9.54 3.06 -16.89
CA ALA A 177 10.62 2.18 -17.32
C ALA A 177 10.07 0.83 -17.81
N ALA A 178 9.15 0.20 -17.05
CA ALA A 178 8.50 -1.04 -17.44
C ALA A 178 7.75 -0.89 -18.77
N ASN A 179 6.99 0.20 -18.93
CA ASN A 179 6.25 0.50 -20.16
C ASN A 179 7.20 0.67 -21.37
N ARG A 180 8.32 1.37 -21.18
CA ARG A 180 9.34 1.55 -22.23
C ARG A 180 10.06 0.28 -22.63
N LEU A 181 10.21 -0.65 -21.69
CA LEU A 181 10.83 -1.95 -21.89
C LEU A 181 9.83 -3.04 -22.29
N GLU A 182 8.58 -2.65 -22.50
CA GLU A 182 7.47 -3.57 -22.87
C GLU A 182 7.29 -4.73 -21.88
N ILE A 183 7.60 -4.49 -20.60
CA ILE A 183 7.40 -5.46 -19.52
C ILE A 183 5.95 -5.33 -19.04
N PRO A 184 5.11 -6.38 -19.15
CA PRO A 184 3.70 -6.34 -18.75
C PRO A 184 3.56 -6.42 -17.23
N ARG A 185 4.04 -5.40 -16.54
CA ARG A 185 4.09 -5.31 -15.08
C ARG A 185 3.07 -4.29 -14.57
N PHE A 186 2.36 -4.68 -13.55
CA PHE A 186 1.49 -3.78 -12.80
C PHE A 186 2.23 -3.13 -11.64
N HIS A 187 1.84 -1.91 -11.31
CA HIS A 187 2.39 -1.15 -10.21
C HIS A 187 1.25 -0.68 -9.30
N LEU A 188 1.34 -0.95 -8.00
CA LEU A 188 0.39 -0.48 -7.00
C LEU A 188 1.06 0.52 -6.08
N ALA A 189 0.54 1.74 -6.03
CA ALA A 189 1.04 2.84 -5.22
C ALA A 189 -0.01 3.29 -4.18
N PRO A 190 -0.08 2.63 -3.01
CA PRO A 190 -0.88 3.13 -1.90
C PRO A 190 -0.37 4.47 -1.38
N VAL A 191 -1.30 5.38 -1.07
CA VAL A 191 -1.03 6.68 -0.45
C VAL A 191 -2.10 6.99 0.58
N GLY A 192 -1.76 7.74 1.62
CA GLY A 192 -2.75 8.27 2.55
C GLY A 192 -3.49 9.49 1.98
N GLU A 193 -4.67 9.77 2.50
CA GLU A 193 -5.48 10.92 2.09
C GLU A 193 -4.70 12.24 2.24
N GLY A 194 -3.96 12.41 3.36
CA GLY A 194 -3.14 13.59 3.58
C GLY A 194 -2.02 13.74 2.54
N CYS A 195 -1.34 12.64 2.20
CA CYS A 195 -0.29 12.61 1.18
C CYS A 195 -0.84 12.95 -0.21
N SER A 196 -2.10 12.61 -0.49
CA SER A 196 -2.75 12.90 -1.77
C SER A 196 -2.97 14.38 -2.03
N SER A 197 -2.68 15.24 -1.05
CA SER A 197 -2.80 16.69 -1.18
C SER A 197 -1.47 17.37 -1.57
N SER A 198 -0.35 16.62 -1.62
CA SER A 198 0.93 17.20 -2.01
C SER A 198 1.12 17.24 -3.53
N GLY A 199 1.90 18.23 -4.00
CA GLY A 199 2.16 18.46 -5.42
C GLY A 199 2.81 17.28 -6.10
N GLU A 200 3.69 16.55 -5.41
CA GLU A 200 4.38 15.38 -5.96
C GLU A 200 3.41 14.23 -6.26
N CYS A 201 2.37 14.05 -5.43
CA CYS A 201 1.34 13.06 -5.70
C CYS A 201 0.49 13.47 -6.92
N TRP A 202 0.12 14.73 -7.00
CA TRP A 202 -0.63 15.29 -8.12
C TRP A 202 0.15 15.13 -9.43
N GLU A 203 1.43 15.48 -9.44
CA GLU A 203 2.25 15.35 -10.65
C GLU A 203 2.49 13.87 -11.02
N ALA A 204 2.69 12.98 -10.04
CA ALA A 204 2.80 11.54 -10.31
C ALA A 204 1.53 10.99 -11.00
N MET A 205 0.35 11.38 -10.53
CA MET A 205 -0.93 11.02 -11.14
C MET A 205 -1.11 11.63 -12.53
N ASN A 206 -0.83 12.93 -12.67
CA ASN A 206 -0.90 13.65 -13.95
C ASN A 206 0.03 13.01 -14.99
N PHE A 207 1.28 12.76 -14.62
CA PHE A 207 2.25 12.15 -15.52
C PHE A 207 1.85 10.72 -15.92
N ALA A 208 1.36 9.93 -14.96
CA ALA A 208 0.86 8.58 -15.24
C ALA A 208 -0.32 8.61 -16.22
N GLY A 209 -1.28 9.54 -16.03
CA GLY A 209 -2.42 9.75 -16.92
C GLY A 209 -1.98 10.16 -18.33
N ALA A 210 -1.09 11.14 -18.42
CA ALA A 210 -0.58 11.64 -19.70
C ALA A 210 0.22 10.60 -20.49
N ARG A 211 0.84 9.62 -19.82
CA ARG A 211 1.66 8.57 -20.43
C ARG A 211 0.97 7.21 -20.53
N GLY A 212 -0.25 7.07 -20.01
CA GLY A 212 -0.98 5.81 -20.03
C GLY A 212 -0.28 4.67 -19.29
N LEU A 213 0.36 4.97 -18.12
CA LEU A 213 1.24 4.03 -17.44
C LEU A 213 0.48 2.91 -16.73
N PRO A 214 1.06 1.69 -16.61
CA PRO A 214 0.44 0.54 -15.96
C PRO A 214 0.55 0.63 -14.43
N ILE A 215 -0.11 1.62 -13.82
CA ILE A 215 -0.09 1.89 -12.39
C ILE A 215 -1.49 2.13 -11.84
N SER A 216 -1.74 1.71 -10.60
CA SER A 216 -2.90 2.10 -9.84
C SER A 216 -2.47 2.86 -8.59
N PHE A 217 -3.02 4.05 -8.42
CA PHE A 217 -2.92 4.78 -7.16
C PHE A 217 -4.06 4.33 -6.24
N MET A 218 -3.75 4.08 -4.97
CA MET A 218 -4.74 3.66 -3.98
C MET A 218 -4.74 4.65 -2.82
N ILE A 219 -5.70 5.57 -2.78
CA ILE A 219 -5.83 6.52 -1.69
C ILE A 219 -6.59 5.85 -0.55
N GLN A 220 -5.88 5.54 0.54
CA GLN A 220 -6.47 4.98 1.75
C GLN A 220 -6.88 6.12 2.69
N ASN A 221 -8.16 6.46 2.66
CA ASN A 221 -8.75 7.51 3.46
C ASN A 221 -9.23 6.94 4.80
N ASN A 222 -8.46 7.16 5.84
CA ASN A 222 -8.84 6.82 7.22
C ASN A 222 -9.35 8.03 8.00
N GLN A 223 -9.76 9.08 7.29
CA GLN A 223 -10.42 10.30 7.76
C GLN A 223 -9.51 11.30 8.50
N ILE A 224 -8.24 10.96 8.78
CA ILE A 224 -7.37 11.84 9.56
C ILE A 224 -5.88 11.61 9.23
N ALA A 225 -5.18 12.68 8.84
CA ALA A 225 -3.73 12.70 8.66
C ALA A 225 -3.08 13.39 9.87
N LEU A 226 -2.32 12.63 10.68
CA LEU A 226 -1.88 13.08 12.01
C LEU A 226 -3.07 13.52 12.85
N ASP A 227 -3.30 14.80 13.00
CA ASP A 227 -4.37 15.48 13.74
C ASP A 227 -5.31 16.30 12.84
N THR A 228 -5.08 16.31 11.52
CA THR A 228 -5.90 17.06 10.56
C THR A 228 -6.97 16.16 9.93
N PHE A 229 -8.22 16.46 10.20
CA PHE A 229 -9.34 15.75 9.59
C PHE A 229 -9.43 15.98 8.07
N VAL A 230 -9.99 15.02 7.36
CA VAL A 230 -10.13 15.05 5.90
C VAL A 230 -10.80 16.32 5.38
N THR A 231 -11.77 16.87 6.11
CA THR A 231 -12.46 18.13 5.78
C THR A 231 -11.54 19.36 5.79
N GLY A 232 -10.41 19.29 6.52
CA GLY A 232 -9.39 20.33 6.51
C GLY A 232 -8.29 20.12 5.46
N GLN A 233 -8.33 19.00 4.74
CA GLN A 233 -7.28 18.61 3.78
C GLN A 233 -7.74 18.65 2.33
N SER A 234 -9.01 18.42 2.05
CA SER A 234 -9.53 18.20 0.70
C SER A 234 -10.86 18.89 0.52
N GLY A 235 -10.99 19.61 -0.63
CA GLY A 235 -12.24 20.20 -1.05
C GLY A 235 -13.13 19.24 -1.82
N VAL A 236 -12.67 18.02 -2.13
CA VAL A 236 -13.51 17.00 -2.77
C VAL A 236 -14.08 16.05 -1.71
N GLU A 237 -15.32 15.66 -1.90
CA GLU A 237 -16.00 14.73 -1.02
C GLU A 237 -15.48 13.31 -1.20
N THR A 238 -15.18 12.92 -2.44
CA THR A 238 -14.57 11.63 -2.75
C THR A 238 -13.20 11.83 -3.42
N PHE A 239 -12.18 11.08 -2.98
CA PHE A 239 -10.86 11.16 -3.59
C PHE A 239 -10.80 10.57 -5.00
N GLY A 240 -11.83 9.83 -5.43
CA GLY A 240 -12.01 9.39 -6.81
C GLY A 240 -12.01 10.56 -7.80
N ASP A 241 -12.52 11.71 -7.40
CA ASP A 241 -12.55 12.92 -8.23
C ASP A 241 -11.16 13.43 -8.61
N LYS A 242 -10.16 13.20 -7.75
CA LYS A 242 -8.75 13.49 -8.08
C LYS A 242 -8.26 12.66 -9.27
N GLY A 243 -8.66 11.38 -9.34
CA GLY A 243 -8.34 10.51 -10.48
C GLY A 243 -9.02 10.99 -11.76
N HIS A 244 -10.28 11.37 -11.68
CA HIS A 244 -11.03 11.90 -12.82
C HIS A 244 -10.39 13.19 -13.36
N ALA A 245 -9.92 14.07 -12.48
CA ALA A 245 -9.21 15.29 -12.88
C ALA A 245 -7.93 15.01 -13.68
N MET A 246 -7.28 13.85 -13.43
CA MET A 246 -6.07 13.41 -14.15
C MET A 246 -6.37 12.44 -15.31
N GLY A 247 -7.61 12.32 -15.73
CA GLY A 247 -8.02 11.47 -16.85
C GLY A 247 -8.03 9.96 -16.56
N MET A 248 -7.98 9.56 -15.29
CA MET A 248 -7.98 8.16 -14.87
C MET A 248 -9.39 7.71 -14.49
N PRO A 249 -9.81 6.48 -14.85
CA PRO A 249 -10.94 5.83 -14.20
C PRO A 249 -10.70 5.73 -12.70
N ALA A 250 -11.72 6.03 -11.90
CA ALA A 250 -11.61 6.00 -10.47
C ALA A 250 -12.91 5.49 -9.82
N TRP A 251 -12.80 4.83 -8.68
CA TRP A 251 -13.95 4.36 -7.90
C TRP A 251 -13.63 4.37 -6.41
N THR A 252 -14.69 4.39 -5.61
CA THR A 252 -14.63 4.30 -4.14
C THR A 252 -15.05 2.92 -3.68
N MET A 253 -14.38 2.38 -2.65
CA MET A 253 -14.69 1.10 -2.06
C MET A 253 -14.56 1.12 -0.54
N ASP A 254 -15.27 0.18 0.11
CA ASP A 254 -15.12 -0.10 1.54
C ASP A 254 -13.80 -0.81 1.84
N GLY A 255 -12.97 -0.21 2.67
CA GLY A 255 -11.67 -0.73 3.09
C GLY A 255 -11.72 -1.78 4.20
N SER A 256 -12.91 -2.18 4.65
CA SER A 256 -13.09 -3.30 5.59
C SER A 256 -13.28 -4.65 4.88
N ASP A 257 -13.58 -4.65 3.57
CA ASP A 257 -13.87 -5.86 2.80
C ASP A 257 -12.63 -6.39 2.04
N PRO A 258 -12.06 -7.55 2.47
CA PRO A 258 -10.95 -8.20 1.77
C PRO A 258 -11.26 -8.56 0.30
N GLY A 259 -12.51 -8.90 0.00
CA GLY A 259 -12.97 -9.24 -1.34
C GLY A 259 -12.93 -8.04 -2.28
N LEU A 260 -13.26 -6.84 -1.79
CA LEU A 260 -13.15 -5.59 -2.55
C LEU A 260 -11.70 -5.25 -2.86
N PHE A 261 -10.77 -5.42 -1.92
CA PHE A 261 -9.35 -5.23 -2.20
C PHE A 261 -8.85 -6.16 -3.32
N TYR A 262 -9.20 -7.45 -3.24
CA TYR A 262 -8.85 -8.39 -4.30
C TYR A 262 -9.47 -8.00 -5.63
N ALA A 263 -10.79 -7.80 -5.67
CA ALA A 263 -11.52 -7.56 -6.92
C ALA A 263 -11.08 -6.24 -7.59
N SER A 264 -10.95 -5.16 -6.81
CA SER A 264 -10.49 -3.87 -7.32
C SER A 264 -9.06 -3.94 -7.86
N THR A 265 -8.16 -4.62 -7.14
CA THR A 265 -6.78 -4.78 -7.60
C THR A 265 -6.69 -5.68 -8.84
N ALA A 266 -7.46 -6.76 -8.91
CA ALA A 266 -7.48 -7.65 -10.07
C ALA A 266 -7.96 -6.93 -11.34
N VAL A 267 -9.04 -6.16 -11.24
CA VAL A 267 -9.59 -5.39 -12.36
C VAL A 267 -8.65 -4.25 -12.76
N ALA A 268 -8.07 -3.52 -11.78
CA ALA A 268 -7.10 -2.47 -12.05
C ALA A 268 -5.85 -3.02 -12.74
N ARG A 269 -5.35 -4.17 -12.28
CA ARG A 269 -4.20 -4.85 -12.86
C ARG A 269 -4.45 -5.25 -14.30
N GLU A 270 -5.54 -5.97 -14.56
CA GLU A 270 -5.92 -6.40 -15.91
C GLU A 270 -6.08 -5.21 -16.85
N PHE A 271 -6.78 -4.16 -16.40
CA PHE A 271 -6.95 -2.93 -17.18
C PHE A 271 -5.61 -2.28 -17.51
N ALA A 272 -4.73 -2.11 -16.52
CA ALA A 272 -3.46 -1.44 -16.70
C ALA A 272 -2.50 -2.24 -17.61
N THR A 273 -2.39 -3.56 -17.40
CA THR A 273 -1.48 -4.41 -18.19
C THR A 273 -1.98 -4.69 -19.60
N SER A 274 -3.26 -4.49 -19.89
CA SER A 274 -3.82 -4.54 -21.25
C SER A 274 -3.79 -3.19 -21.98
N GLY A 275 -3.03 -2.22 -21.47
CA GLY A 275 -2.87 -0.91 -22.11
C GLY A 275 -3.99 0.10 -21.82
N GLY A 276 -4.85 -0.19 -20.84
CA GLY A 276 -5.93 0.71 -20.41
C GLY A 276 -5.44 1.99 -19.72
N GLY A 277 -4.20 2.00 -19.23
CA GLY A 277 -3.59 3.10 -18.51
C GLY A 277 -3.81 3.05 -17.00
N PRO A 278 -3.54 4.15 -16.28
CA PRO A 278 -3.62 4.18 -14.84
C PRO A 278 -5.06 4.20 -14.32
N THR A 279 -5.22 3.83 -13.04
CA THR A 279 -6.49 3.92 -12.32
C THR A 279 -6.27 4.54 -10.95
N LEU A 280 -7.35 5.04 -10.32
CA LEU A 280 -7.34 5.46 -8.94
C LEU A 280 -8.41 4.70 -8.16
N ILE A 281 -8.00 4.09 -7.05
CA ILE A 281 -8.88 3.40 -6.09
C ILE A 281 -8.95 4.26 -4.83
N HIS A 282 -10.13 4.79 -4.51
CA HIS A 282 -10.39 5.45 -3.24
C HIS A 282 -10.90 4.42 -2.25
N VAL A 283 -10.21 4.25 -1.13
CA VAL A 283 -10.54 3.30 -0.08
C VAL A 283 -11.02 4.06 1.15
N GLU A 284 -12.30 3.94 1.47
CA GLU A 284 -12.86 4.42 2.72
C GLU A 284 -12.54 3.43 3.84
N THR A 285 -11.83 3.88 4.84
CA THR A 285 -11.40 3.02 5.95
C THR A 285 -11.38 3.79 7.27
N MET A 286 -11.04 3.12 8.34
CA MET A 286 -10.91 3.70 9.67
C MET A 286 -9.59 3.30 10.28
N ARG A 287 -9.08 4.15 11.18
CA ARG A 287 -7.89 3.88 11.97
C ARG A 287 -8.27 3.54 13.40
N GLY A 288 -7.96 2.33 13.84
CA GLY A 288 -8.21 1.85 15.20
C GLY A 288 -7.07 2.12 16.19
N CYS A 289 -6.20 3.09 15.88
CA CYS A 289 -5.04 3.44 16.71
C CYS A 289 -4.62 4.87 16.42
N GLY A 290 -3.71 5.42 17.21
CA GLY A 290 -3.04 6.69 16.93
C GLY A 290 -2.21 6.63 15.64
N HIS A 291 -1.75 7.78 15.16
CA HIS A 291 -0.89 7.85 13.97
C HIS A 291 0.44 7.13 14.18
N ALA A 292 1.09 7.38 15.30
CA ALA A 292 2.25 6.65 15.77
C ALA A 292 1.91 5.90 17.05
N HIS A 293 2.76 4.97 17.48
CA HIS A 293 2.52 4.11 18.65
C HIS A 293 2.20 4.89 19.94
N HIS A 294 2.75 6.08 20.11
CA HIS A 294 2.55 6.94 21.29
C HIS A 294 1.36 7.91 21.18
N HIS A 295 0.58 7.82 20.09
CA HIS A 295 -0.54 8.74 19.87
C HIS A 295 -1.91 8.12 20.19
N ASP A 296 -1.96 6.90 20.74
CA ASP A 296 -3.25 6.23 20.98
C ASP A 296 -4.16 7.06 21.89
N ASP A 297 -3.61 7.64 22.98
CA ASP A 297 -4.38 8.45 23.93
C ASP A 297 -4.98 9.72 23.31
N LEU A 298 -4.35 10.27 22.27
CA LEU A 298 -4.85 11.45 21.57
C LEU A 298 -6.12 11.15 20.74
N TYR A 299 -6.28 9.92 20.27
CA TYR A 299 -7.34 9.53 19.34
C TYR A 299 -8.43 8.67 20.00
N LEU A 300 -8.03 7.83 20.96
CA LEU A 300 -8.94 6.90 21.62
C LEU A 300 -9.45 7.44 22.98
N GLY A 301 -8.86 8.52 23.45
CA GLY A 301 -9.10 9.09 24.77
C GLY A 301 -8.38 8.36 25.90
N ALA A 302 -8.09 9.05 26.99
CA ALA A 302 -7.37 8.51 28.15
C ALA A 302 -8.09 7.36 28.87
N ALA A 303 -9.39 7.13 28.56
CA ALA A 303 -10.20 6.06 29.16
C ALA A 303 -10.14 4.74 28.38
N SER A 304 -9.39 4.67 27.28
CA SER A 304 -9.25 3.48 26.43
C SER A 304 -7.99 2.65 26.75
N GLY A 305 -7.31 2.96 27.85
CA GLY A 305 -6.19 2.21 28.39
C GLY A 305 -6.61 1.00 29.20
#